data_750887145e20efa8b03d33882c034352
#
_entry.id   750887145e20efa8b03d33882c034352
#
_cell.length_a   1.000
_cell.length_b   1.000
_cell.length_c   1.000
_cell.angle_alpha   90.00
_cell.angle_beta   90.00
_cell.angle_gamma   90.00
#
_symmetry.space_group_name_H-M   'P 1'
#
loop_
_entity.id
_entity.type
_entity.pdbx_description
1 polymer ?
#
loop_
_entity_poly.entity_id
_entity_poly.type
_entity_poly.pdbx_seq_one_letter_code
_entity_poly.pdbx_strand_id
1 'polypeptide(L)'
;MTGWVDRLRRGWQRRQFRNSEWRFLFDAPPPGEWVALDCETTGLNTRTDEIIAIGAVRIVGQRILTSERLELLVRPEGDVPAESIRVHRLRAQDVQAGVSTEEAMRQL
;
A
#
# COMPACT_ATOMS: atom_id res chain seq x y z
N MET A 1 -14.23 15.88 5.88
CA MET A 1 -15.49 16.08 5.10
C MET A 1 -15.19 15.88 3.63
N THR A 2 -15.78 14.91 3.02
CA THR A 2 -15.70 14.74 1.57
C THR A 2 -16.76 15.62 0.92
N GLY A 3 -16.32 16.68 0.25
CA GLY A 3 -17.20 17.57 -0.48
C GLY A 3 -17.91 16.87 -1.64
N TRP A 4 -18.94 17.52 -2.21
CA TRP A 4 -19.68 17.01 -3.38
C TRP A 4 -18.76 16.75 -4.58
N VAL A 5 -17.66 17.52 -4.73
CA VAL A 5 -16.63 17.33 -5.77
C VAL A 5 -15.94 15.97 -5.62
N ASP A 6 -15.60 15.57 -4.39
CA ASP A 6 -14.96 14.28 -4.14
C ASP A 6 -15.89 13.11 -4.44
N ARG A 7 -17.19 13.28 -4.20
CA ARG A 7 -18.21 12.27 -4.57
C ARG A 7 -18.33 12.11 -6.08
N LEU A 8 -18.35 13.23 -6.82
CA LEU A 8 -18.40 13.20 -8.27
C LEU A 8 -17.13 12.58 -8.86
N ARG A 9 -15.96 12.95 -8.35
CA ARG A 9 -14.68 12.39 -8.78
C ARG A 9 -14.61 10.88 -8.54
N ARG A 10 -15.02 10.39 -7.37
CA ARG A 10 -15.08 8.96 -7.07
C ARG A 10 -16.07 8.23 -7.99
N GLY A 11 -17.23 8.80 -8.23
CA GLY A 11 -18.22 8.24 -9.15
C GLY A 11 -17.68 8.08 -10.56
N TRP A 12 -16.95 9.08 -11.04
CA TRP A 12 -16.32 9.04 -12.36
C TRP A 12 -15.17 8.00 -12.41
N GLN A 13 -14.30 7.99 -11.41
CA GLN A 13 -13.22 7.01 -11.29
C GLN A 13 -13.77 5.58 -11.22
N ARG A 14 -14.82 5.36 -10.42
CA ARG A 14 -15.48 4.07 -10.32
C ARG A 14 -16.01 3.57 -11.66
N ARG A 15 -16.52 4.48 -12.50
CA ARG A 15 -16.98 4.15 -13.87
C ARG A 15 -15.83 3.72 -14.76
N GLN A 16 -14.70 4.43 -14.69
CA GLN A 16 -13.51 4.09 -15.48
C GLN A 16 -12.96 2.69 -15.10
N PHE A 17 -13.02 2.33 -13.83
CA PHE A 17 -12.50 1.07 -13.30
C PHE A 17 -13.56 -0.03 -13.16
N ARG A 18 -14.76 0.15 -13.73
CA ARG A 18 -15.87 -0.79 -13.52
C ARG A 18 -15.59 -2.24 -13.92
N ASN A 19 -14.68 -2.46 -14.84
CA ASN A 19 -14.24 -3.79 -15.29
C ASN A 19 -12.91 -4.21 -14.68
N SER A 20 -12.36 -3.44 -13.75
CA SER A 20 -11.11 -3.71 -13.06
C SER A 20 -11.36 -4.40 -11.72
N GLU A 21 -10.44 -5.30 -11.33
CA GLU A 21 -10.41 -5.88 -9.98
C GLU A 21 -10.24 -4.80 -8.88
N TRP A 22 -9.75 -3.61 -9.24
CA TRP A 22 -9.50 -2.49 -8.33
C TRP A 22 -10.71 -1.56 -8.12
N ARG A 23 -11.84 -1.89 -8.69
CA ARG A 23 -13.05 -1.06 -8.59
C ARG A 23 -13.47 -0.76 -7.15
N PHE A 24 -13.27 -1.71 -6.23
CA PHE A 24 -13.63 -1.56 -4.83
C PHE A 24 -12.92 -0.40 -4.12
N LEU A 25 -11.75 0.04 -4.61
CA LEU A 25 -11.02 1.18 -4.06
C LEU A 25 -11.82 2.49 -4.10
N PHE A 26 -12.83 2.55 -4.95
CA PHE A 26 -13.70 3.73 -5.10
C PHE A 26 -15.05 3.56 -4.40
N ASP A 27 -15.24 2.48 -3.65
CA ASP A 27 -16.40 2.29 -2.82
C ASP A 27 -16.31 3.15 -1.55
N ALA A 28 -17.46 3.41 -0.91
CA ALA A 28 -17.47 4.11 0.36
C ALA A 28 -16.75 3.25 1.42
N PRO A 29 -15.84 3.85 2.21
CA PRO A 29 -15.17 3.10 3.26
C PRO A 29 -16.15 2.68 4.36
N PRO A 30 -15.92 1.53 5.03
CA PRO A 30 -16.71 1.14 6.18
C PRO A 30 -16.62 2.22 7.28
N PRO A 31 -17.73 2.58 7.94
CA PRO A 31 -17.68 3.57 9.00
C PRO A 31 -16.93 3.04 10.22
N GLY A 32 -16.12 3.91 10.83
CA GLY A 32 -15.37 3.59 12.04
C GLY A 32 -14.18 2.64 11.83
N GLU A 33 -13.76 2.45 10.59
CA GLU A 33 -12.61 1.62 10.26
C GLU A 33 -11.51 2.43 9.55
N TRP A 34 -10.26 2.13 9.92
CA TRP A 34 -9.07 2.68 9.30
C TRP A 34 -8.01 1.60 9.14
N VAL A 35 -7.05 1.87 8.26
CA VAL A 35 -5.83 1.09 8.16
C VAL A 35 -4.66 2.04 8.40
N ALA A 36 -3.81 1.71 9.37
CA ALA A 36 -2.52 2.34 9.51
C ALA A 36 -1.54 1.61 8.59
N LEU A 37 -0.91 2.36 7.69
CA LEU A 37 -0.06 1.83 6.64
C LEU A 37 1.31 2.49 6.72
N ASP A 38 2.36 1.67 6.65
CA ASP A 38 3.73 2.13 6.53
C ASP A 38 4.45 1.35 5.43
N CYS A 39 5.34 2.03 4.71
CA CYS A 39 6.10 1.43 3.63
C CYS A 39 7.58 1.77 3.75
N GLU A 40 8.44 0.79 3.44
CA GLU A 40 9.84 1.03 3.17
C GLU A 40 10.06 1.05 1.64
N THR A 41 10.92 1.94 1.20
CA THR A 41 11.14 2.18 -0.23
C THR A 41 12.63 2.25 -0.56
N THR A 42 12.96 2.12 -1.84
CA THR A 42 14.33 2.30 -2.34
C THR A 42 14.79 3.76 -2.34
N GLY A 43 13.87 4.70 -2.16
CA GLY A 43 14.11 6.14 -2.11
C GLY A 43 12.82 6.93 -2.08
N LEU A 44 12.91 8.25 -2.24
CA LEU A 44 11.77 9.17 -2.12
C LEU A 44 11.23 9.68 -3.45
N ASN A 45 11.81 9.25 -4.57
CA ASN A 45 11.33 9.63 -5.89
C ASN A 45 10.17 8.72 -6.31
N THR A 46 8.96 9.22 -6.25
CA THR A 46 7.75 8.45 -6.55
C THR A 46 7.64 7.96 -8.00
N ARG A 47 8.49 8.45 -8.90
CA ARG A 47 8.51 8.02 -10.31
C ARG A 47 9.44 6.85 -10.57
N THR A 48 10.50 6.71 -9.78
CA THR A 48 11.60 5.77 -10.03
C THR A 48 11.85 4.82 -8.88
N ASP A 49 11.50 5.20 -7.67
CA ASP A 49 11.73 4.37 -6.49
C ASP A 49 10.58 3.42 -6.25
N GLU A 50 10.90 2.29 -5.62
CA GLU A 50 10.00 1.16 -5.45
C GLU A 50 9.72 0.89 -3.99
N ILE A 51 8.52 0.38 -3.69
CA ILE A 51 8.17 -0.16 -2.38
C ILE A 51 8.83 -1.52 -2.22
N ILE A 52 9.50 -1.75 -1.09
CA ILE A 52 10.18 -3.01 -0.76
C ILE A 52 9.67 -3.68 0.50
N ALA A 53 8.90 -2.97 1.31
CA ALA A 53 8.19 -3.56 2.44
C ALA A 53 6.90 -2.79 2.72
N ILE A 54 5.89 -3.50 3.19
CA ILE A 54 4.61 -2.92 3.58
C ILE A 54 4.23 -3.47 4.94
N GLY A 55 3.92 -2.58 5.87
CA GLY A 55 3.29 -2.91 7.14
C GLY A 55 1.91 -2.27 7.20
N ALA A 56 0.90 -3.04 7.55
CA ALA A 56 -0.45 -2.51 7.69
C ALA A 56 -1.16 -3.15 8.88
N VAL A 57 -1.97 -2.35 9.58
CA VAL A 57 -2.80 -2.84 10.67
C VAL A 57 -4.17 -2.18 10.62
N ARG A 58 -5.20 -2.98 10.81
CA ARG A 58 -6.59 -2.52 10.82
C ARG A 58 -6.95 -1.95 12.18
N ILE A 59 -7.68 -0.84 12.17
CA ILE A 59 -8.20 -0.16 13.35
C ILE A 59 -9.72 -0.10 13.24
N VAL A 60 -10.41 -0.61 14.25
CA VAL A 60 -11.88 -0.58 14.31
C VAL A 60 -12.28 0.16 15.59
N GLY A 61 -12.93 1.31 15.44
CA GLY A 61 -13.22 2.19 16.56
C GLY A 61 -11.93 2.66 17.24
N GLN A 62 -11.74 2.28 18.49
CA GLN A 62 -10.52 2.58 19.27
C GLN A 62 -9.60 1.36 19.46
N ARG A 63 -9.84 0.29 18.71
CA ARG A 63 -9.09 -0.96 18.83
C ARG A 63 -8.15 -1.16 17.64
N ILE A 64 -6.88 -1.39 17.94
CA ILE A 64 -5.88 -1.80 16.95
C ILE A 64 -5.88 -3.34 16.91
N LEU A 65 -6.19 -3.89 15.74
CA LEU A 65 -6.31 -5.33 15.54
C LEU A 65 -4.96 -5.93 15.15
N THR A 66 -4.06 -6.06 16.12
CA THR A 66 -2.68 -6.53 15.89
C THR A 66 -2.61 -7.98 15.37
N SER A 67 -3.62 -8.80 15.64
CA SER A 67 -3.72 -10.16 15.10
C SER A 67 -4.05 -10.20 13.61
N GLU A 68 -4.56 -9.10 13.06
CA GLU A 68 -4.90 -8.95 11.65
C GLU A 68 -3.88 -8.06 10.90
N ARG A 69 -2.67 -7.92 11.44
CA ARG A 69 -1.62 -7.15 10.77
C ARG A 69 -1.14 -7.85 9.50
N LEU A 70 -0.78 -7.05 8.52
CA LEU A 70 -0.13 -7.47 7.30
C LEU A 70 1.33 -7.01 7.33
N GLU A 71 2.24 -7.91 7.05
CA GLU A 71 3.67 -7.63 6.90
C GLU A 71 4.16 -8.31 5.62
N LEU A 72 4.59 -7.52 4.65
CA LEU A 72 5.02 -8.02 3.35
C LEU A 72 6.41 -7.49 3.01
N LEU A 73 7.26 -8.37 2.50
CA LEU A 73 8.43 -7.99 1.71
C LEU A 73 8.03 -7.99 0.24
N VAL A 74 8.42 -6.96 -0.48
CA VAL A 74 8.10 -6.77 -1.89
C VAL A 74 9.40 -6.80 -2.68
N ARG A 75 9.45 -7.66 -3.70
CA ARG A 75 10.61 -7.78 -4.56
C ARG A 75 10.66 -6.61 -5.54
N PRO A 76 11.70 -5.76 -5.47
CA PRO A 76 11.86 -4.68 -6.43
C PRO A 76 12.34 -5.22 -7.79
N GLU A 77 12.05 -4.49 -8.86
CA GLU A 77 12.60 -4.76 -10.18
C GLU A 77 14.02 -4.22 -10.32
N GLY A 78 14.29 -3.08 -9.68
CA GLY A 78 15.59 -2.42 -9.67
C GLY A 78 16.44 -2.73 -8.44
N ASP A 79 17.53 -2.01 -8.31
CA ASP A 79 18.47 -2.16 -7.21
C ASP A 79 17.98 -1.47 -5.92
N VAL A 80 18.47 -1.97 -4.80
CA VAL A 80 18.27 -1.32 -3.49
C VAL A 80 19.50 -0.46 -3.18
N PRO A 81 19.41 0.89 -3.23
CA PRO A 81 20.56 1.75 -2.99
C PRO A 81 21.10 1.63 -1.56
N ALA A 82 22.40 1.76 -1.40
CA ALA A 82 23.06 1.70 -0.10
C ALA A 82 22.52 2.75 0.90
N GLU A 83 22.13 3.91 0.42
CA GLU A 83 21.53 4.96 1.24
C GLU A 83 20.21 4.55 1.87
N SER A 84 19.35 3.87 1.11
CA SER A 84 18.07 3.38 1.63
C SER A 84 18.27 2.27 2.65
N ILE A 85 19.27 1.40 2.46
CA ILE A 85 19.60 0.33 3.41
C ILE A 85 19.96 0.88 4.78
N ARG A 86 20.62 2.03 4.85
CA ARG A 86 20.96 2.70 6.13
C ARG A 86 19.72 3.11 6.91
N VAL A 87 18.61 3.37 6.23
CA VAL A 87 17.35 3.80 6.84
C VAL A 87 16.51 2.60 7.27
N HIS A 88 16.19 1.69 6.36
CA HIS A 88 15.29 0.57 6.61
C HIS A 88 15.99 -0.77 6.89
N ARG A 89 17.32 -0.86 6.65
CA ARG A 89 18.15 -2.05 6.90
C ARG A 89 17.77 -3.29 6.07
N LEU A 90 16.98 -3.13 5.03
CA LEU A 90 16.63 -4.21 4.10
C LEU A 90 17.56 -4.17 2.89
N ARG A 91 18.31 -5.24 2.70
CA ARG A 91 19.24 -5.41 1.58
C ARG A 91 18.54 -6.08 0.40
N ALA A 92 19.15 -6.01 -0.79
CA ALA A 92 18.62 -6.65 -1.99
C ALA A 92 18.30 -8.14 -1.74
N GLN A 93 19.18 -8.88 -1.06
CA GLN A 93 18.98 -10.29 -0.73
C GLN A 93 17.81 -10.53 0.22
N ASP A 94 17.47 -9.59 1.10
CA ASP A 94 16.36 -9.73 2.05
C ASP A 94 15.01 -9.64 1.35
N VAL A 95 14.91 -8.82 0.31
CA VAL A 95 13.67 -8.58 -0.44
C VAL A 95 13.53 -9.43 -1.71
N GLN A 96 14.60 -10.14 -2.11
CA GLN A 96 14.62 -10.97 -3.31
C GLN A 96 13.53 -12.06 -3.30
N ALA A 97 13.25 -12.64 -2.13
CA ALA A 97 12.22 -13.64 -1.93
C ALA A 97 10.83 -13.04 -1.66
N GLY A 98 10.70 -11.72 -1.70
CA GLY A 98 9.42 -11.04 -1.52
C GLY A 98 8.44 -11.30 -2.65
N VAL A 99 7.19 -10.94 -2.43
CA VAL A 99 6.15 -11.00 -3.46
C VAL A 99 6.35 -9.90 -4.50
N SER A 100 5.76 -10.06 -5.67
CA SER A 100 5.74 -8.99 -6.66
C SER A 100 4.92 -7.79 -6.17
N THR A 101 5.18 -6.62 -6.71
CA THR A 101 4.38 -5.41 -6.40
C THR A 101 2.88 -5.64 -6.63
N GLU A 102 2.54 -6.31 -7.73
CA GLU A 102 1.15 -6.61 -8.06
C GLU A 102 0.48 -7.52 -7.02
N GLU A 103 1.17 -8.58 -6.60
CA GLU A 103 0.68 -9.46 -5.54
C GLU A 103 0.57 -8.74 -4.20
N ALA A 104 1.53 -7.89 -3.87
CA ALA A 104 1.47 -7.07 -2.65
C ALA A 104 0.22 -6.17 -2.64
N MET A 105 -0.10 -5.55 -3.77
CA MET A 105 -1.29 -4.71 -3.90
C MET A 105 -2.59 -5.52 -3.73
N ARG A 106 -2.61 -6.78 -4.18
CA ARG A 106 -3.77 -7.66 -3.98
C ARG A 106 -3.97 -8.05 -2.53
N GLN A 107 -2.88 -8.25 -1.79
CA GLN A 107 -2.95 -8.62 -0.36
C GLN A 107 -3.29 -7.44 0.54
N LEU A 108 -2.96 -6.23 0.13
CA LEU A 108 -3.20 -5.03 0.90
C LEU A 108 -4.69 -4.67 0.93
#